data_d15fa56ab413e8981d89f3e991f4c707
#
_entry.id   d15fa56ab413e8981d89f3e991f4c707
#
_cell.length_a   1.000
_cell.length_b   1.000
_cell.length_c   1.000
_cell.angle_alpha   90.00
_cell.angle_beta   90.00
_cell.angle_gamma   90.00
#
_symmetry.space_group_name_H-M   'P 1'
#
loop_
_entity.id
_entity.type
_entity.pdbx_description
1 polymer ?
#
loop_
_entity_poly.entity_id
_entity_poly.type
_entity_poly.pdbx_seq_one_letter_code
_entity_poly.pdbx_strand_id
1 'polypeptide(L)'
;MGIILGVLSFFYKQTKAPIMRAWFWLIAILLIDNILGVHEATGEFIVNLLSPFNTGQLISNSQIQALGELAVFGLIVGFFFLAIIYHYRSSAVFYKRFSLIFGCTFFATGILATSVEALAFNKLEEFIEIGGTTALLVVCIIFYNKSFSAKLTMQPER
;
A
#
# COMPACT_ATOMS: atom_id res chain seq x y z
N MET A 1 4.93 -8.97 -1.53
CA MET A 1 3.49 -8.61 -1.55
C MET A 1 2.53 -9.81 -1.57
N GLY A 2 2.73 -10.87 -2.38
CA GLY A 2 1.81 -12.01 -2.45
C GLY A 2 1.50 -12.69 -1.11
N ILE A 3 2.49 -12.87 -0.23
CA ILE A 3 2.30 -13.45 1.11
C ILE A 3 1.41 -12.54 1.98
N ILE A 4 1.59 -11.22 1.90
CA ILE A 4 0.74 -10.24 2.61
C ILE A 4 -0.71 -10.37 2.16
N LEU A 5 -0.97 -10.51 0.87
CA LEU A 5 -2.30 -10.77 0.33
C LEU A 5 -2.91 -12.05 0.86
N GLY A 6 -2.13 -13.12 0.95
CA GLY A 6 -2.56 -14.39 1.55
C GLY A 6 -3.01 -14.20 2.99
N VAL A 7 -2.22 -13.51 3.81
CA VAL A 7 -2.54 -13.23 5.22
C VAL A 7 -3.77 -12.33 5.35
N LEU A 8 -3.87 -11.24 4.58
CA LEU A 8 -5.02 -10.35 4.59
C LEU A 8 -6.31 -11.06 4.15
N SER A 9 -6.23 -11.91 3.12
CA SER A 9 -7.35 -12.75 2.66
C SER A 9 -7.82 -13.70 3.75
N PHE A 10 -6.88 -14.35 4.43
CA PHE A 10 -7.18 -15.24 5.55
C PHE A 10 -7.85 -14.47 6.69
N PHE A 11 -7.33 -13.32 7.10
CA PHE A 11 -7.96 -12.46 8.10
C PHE A 11 -9.38 -12.07 7.69
N TYR A 12 -9.58 -11.64 6.45
CA TYR A 12 -10.90 -11.28 5.97
C TYR A 12 -11.87 -12.47 6.01
N LYS A 13 -11.44 -13.66 5.55
CA LYS A 13 -12.28 -14.86 5.57
C LYS A 13 -12.71 -15.25 6.99
N GLN A 14 -11.79 -15.14 7.95
CA GLN A 14 -12.05 -15.48 9.34
C GLN A 14 -12.93 -14.47 10.08
N THR A 15 -12.77 -13.19 9.78
CA THR A 15 -13.35 -12.11 10.59
C THR A 15 -14.49 -11.39 9.92
N LYS A 16 -14.58 -11.50 8.57
CA LYS A 16 -15.51 -10.73 7.73
C LYS A 16 -15.42 -9.22 7.95
N ALA A 17 -14.33 -8.73 8.53
CA ALA A 17 -14.13 -7.31 8.83
C ALA A 17 -13.92 -6.50 7.55
N PRO A 18 -14.79 -5.53 7.22
CA PRO A 18 -14.70 -4.77 5.96
C PRO A 18 -13.38 -4.03 5.79
N ILE A 19 -12.76 -3.57 6.89
CA ILE A 19 -11.47 -2.89 6.88
C ILE A 19 -10.34 -3.79 6.36
N MET A 20 -10.39 -5.11 6.67
CA MET A 20 -9.43 -6.08 6.14
C MET A 20 -9.60 -6.30 4.64
N ARG A 21 -10.84 -6.24 4.15
CA ARG A 21 -11.15 -6.30 2.73
C ARG A 21 -10.60 -5.07 1.99
N ALA A 22 -10.72 -3.87 2.59
CA ALA A 22 -10.19 -2.65 1.99
C ALA A 22 -8.65 -2.70 1.86
N TRP A 23 -7.94 -3.14 2.90
CA TRP A 23 -6.49 -3.36 2.85
C TRP A 23 -6.09 -4.42 1.83
N PHE A 24 -6.84 -5.54 1.77
CA PHE A 24 -6.58 -6.59 0.78
C PHE A 24 -6.63 -6.04 -0.65
N TRP A 25 -7.69 -5.30 -0.98
CA TRP A 25 -7.84 -4.76 -2.33
C TRP A 25 -6.80 -3.69 -2.66
N LEU A 26 -6.45 -2.83 -1.70
CA LEU A 26 -5.36 -1.86 -1.90
C LEU A 26 -4.05 -2.57 -2.28
N ILE A 27 -3.62 -3.55 -1.48
CA ILE A 27 -2.37 -4.28 -1.75
C ILE A 27 -2.47 -5.10 -3.04
N ALA A 28 -3.63 -5.68 -3.36
CA ALA A 28 -3.84 -6.44 -4.59
C ALA A 28 -3.70 -5.55 -5.83
N ILE A 29 -4.30 -4.36 -5.82
CA ILE A 29 -4.23 -3.43 -6.94
C ILE A 29 -2.81 -2.89 -7.10
N LEU A 30 -2.14 -2.53 -6.01
CA LEU A 30 -0.74 -2.09 -6.08
C LEU A 30 0.20 -3.20 -6.58
N LEU A 31 -0.07 -4.47 -6.25
CA LEU A 31 0.68 -5.58 -6.80
C LEU A 31 0.44 -5.75 -8.31
N ILE A 32 -0.82 -5.63 -8.74
CA ILE A 32 -1.18 -5.69 -10.17
C ILE A 32 -0.54 -4.51 -10.92
N ASP A 33 -0.61 -3.32 -10.37
CA ASP A 33 0.01 -2.12 -10.93
C ASP A 33 1.51 -2.29 -11.11
N ASN A 34 2.20 -2.80 -10.08
CA ASN A 34 3.64 -3.10 -10.15
C ASN A 34 4.00 -4.16 -11.20
N ILE A 35 3.15 -5.20 -11.39
CA ILE A 35 3.39 -6.25 -12.38
C ILE A 35 3.14 -5.72 -13.81
N LEU A 36 2.15 -4.88 -14.00
CA LEU A 36 1.73 -4.39 -15.31
C LEU A 36 2.39 -3.06 -15.72
N GLY A 37 3.08 -2.38 -14.79
CA GLY A 37 3.69 -1.08 -15.03
C GLY A 37 2.67 0.01 -15.42
N VAL A 38 1.45 -0.05 -14.88
CA VAL A 38 0.37 0.88 -15.28
C VAL A 38 0.73 2.32 -14.94
N HIS A 39 1.32 2.54 -13.76
CA HIS A 39 1.77 3.87 -13.34
C HIS A 39 2.87 4.41 -14.26
N GLU A 40 3.86 3.59 -14.66
CA GLU A 40 4.93 3.96 -15.58
C GLU A 40 4.37 4.31 -16.97
N ALA A 41 3.52 3.43 -17.53
CA ALA A 41 2.87 3.67 -18.82
C ALA A 41 2.01 4.94 -18.80
N THR A 42 1.36 5.24 -17.68
CA THR A 42 0.58 6.47 -17.52
C THR A 42 1.49 7.70 -17.40
N GLY A 43 2.60 7.59 -16.70
CA GLY A 43 3.62 8.65 -16.64
C GLY A 43 4.15 9.01 -18.03
N GLU A 44 4.53 8.01 -18.84
CA GLU A 44 4.96 8.21 -20.23
C GLU A 44 3.86 8.83 -21.09
N PHE A 45 2.61 8.39 -20.95
CA PHE A 45 1.48 8.96 -21.67
C PHE A 45 1.31 10.45 -21.34
N ILE A 46 1.43 10.83 -20.06
CA ILE A 46 1.32 12.23 -19.62
C ILE A 46 2.48 13.07 -20.19
N VAL A 47 3.70 12.54 -20.23
CA VAL A 47 4.83 13.21 -20.90
C VAL A 47 4.52 13.48 -22.36
N ASN A 48 4.05 12.48 -23.10
CA ASN A 48 3.71 12.61 -24.51
C ASN A 48 2.58 13.63 -24.76
N LEU A 49 1.61 13.71 -23.84
CA LEU A 49 0.51 14.66 -23.91
C LEU A 49 0.96 16.11 -23.63
N LEU A 50 1.84 16.30 -22.66
CA LEU A 50 2.26 17.62 -22.18
C LEU A 50 3.51 18.19 -22.87
N SER A 51 4.35 17.33 -23.48
CA SER A 51 5.60 17.75 -24.14
C SER A 51 5.39 18.85 -25.20
N PRO A 52 4.31 18.85 -26.04
CA PRO A 52 4.07 19.92 -26.99
C PRO A 52 3.79 21.29 -26.35
N PHE A 53 3.34 21.30 -25.10
CA PHE A 53 3.00 22.52 -24.35
C PHE A 53 4.16 23.01 -23.46
N ASN A 54 5.19 22.17 -23.23
CA ASN A 54 6.35 22.50 -22.42
C ASN A 54 7.47 23.18 -23.25
N THR A 55 7.09 24.16 -24.07
CA THR A 55 8.00 24.83 -25.00
C THR A 55 9.13 25.61 -24.32
N GLY A 56 8.98 25.94 -23.03
CA GLY A 56 10.00 26.65 -22.24
C GLY A 56 10.94 25.75 -21.46
N GLN A 57 10.80 24.43 -21.52
CA GLN A 57 11.55 23.44 -20.72
C GLN A 57 11.62 23.79 -19.22
N LEU A 58 10.57 24.41 -18.68
CA LEU A 58 10.48 24.78 -17.27
C LEU A 58 10.53 23.55 -16.33
N ILE A 59 10.05 22.42 -16.84
CA ILE A 59 10.02 21.15 -16.13
C ILE A 59 10.59 20.07 -17.07
N SER A 60 11.49 19.23 -16.58
CA SER A 60 12.03 18.14 -17.39
C SER A 60 10.98 17.05 -17.65
N ASN A 61 11.11 16.31 -18.75
CA ASN A 61 10.20 15.21 -19.08
C ASN A 61 10.18 14.14 -17.97
N SER A 62 11.31 13.86 -17.34
CA SER A 62 11.40 12.94 -16.19
C SER A 62 10.60 13.43 -14.97
N GLN A 63 10.59 14.74 -14.72
CA GLN A 63 9.76 15.31 -13.64
C GLN A 63 8.26 15.23 -13.97
N ILE A 64 7.89 15.46 -15.25
CA ILE A 64 6.49 15.32 -15.69
C ILE A 64 6.04 13.86 -15.53
N GLN A 65 6.89 12.91 -15.91
CA GLN A 65 6.65 11.48 -15.76
C GLN A 65 6.43 11.11 -14.29
N ALA A 66 7.38 11.47 -13.41
CA ALA A 66 7.28 11.21 -11.98
C ALA A 66 6.03 11.81 -11.33
N LEU A 67 5.63 13.02 -11.74
CA LEU A 67 4.36 13.62 -11.27
C LEU A 67 3.13 12.85 -11.76
N GLY A 68 3.18 12.32 -12.98
CA GLY A 68 2.10 11.48 -13.53
C GLY A 68 1.96 10.16 -12.77
N GLU A 69 3.07 9.49 -12.52
CA GLU A 69 3.13 8.25 -11.73
C GLU A 69 2.63 8.48 -10.30
N LEU A 70 3.09 9.54 -9.65
CA LEU A 70 2.65 9.92 -8.31
C LEU A 70 1.15 10.24 -8.26
N ALA A 71 0.59 10.88 -9.30
CA ALA A 71 -0.83 11.19 -9.37
C ALA A 71 -1.67 9.91 -9.45
N VAL A 72 -1.29 8.93 -10.28
CA VAL A 72 -1.98 7.63 -10.38
C VAL A 72 -1.91 6.87 -9.07
N PHE A 73 -0.71 6.76 -8.49
CA PHE A 73 -0.51 6.14 -7.20
C PHE A 73 -1.35 6.82 -6.11
N GLY A 74 -1.33 8.16 -6.06
CA GLY A 74 -2.11 8.95 -5.11
C GLY A 74 -3.62 8.75 -5.25
N LEU A 75 -4.13 8.60 -6.48
CA LEU A 75 -5.55 8.32 -6.72
C LEU A 75 -5.93 6.91 -6.22
N ILE A 76 -5.13 5.89 -6.53
CA ILE A 76 -5.36 4.52 -6.09
C ILE A 76 -5.35 4.45 -4.56
N VAL A 77 -4.26 4.92 -3.95
CA VAL A 77 -4.09 4.91 -2.49
C VAL A 77 -5.16 5.76 -1.82
N GLY A 78 -5.45 6.95 -2.34
CA GLY A 78 -6.46 7.86 -1.80
C GLY A 78 -7.86 7.26 -1.78
N PHE A 79 -8.28 6.61 -2.87
CA PHE A 79 -9.57 5.93 -2.95
C PHE A 79 -9.71 4.84 -1.88
N PHE A 80 -8.73 3.95 -1.78
CA PHE A 80 -8.78 2.88 -0.78
C PHE A 80 -8.60 3.39 0.63
N PHE A 81 -7.83 4.45 0.83
CA PHE A 81 -7.68 5.08 2.13
C PHE A 81 -8.99 5.67 2.65
N LEU A 82 -9.80 6.29 1.79
CA LEU A 82 -11.14 6.73 2.15
C LEU A 82 -12.04 5.55 2.57
N ALA A 83 -11.96 4.41 1.86
CA ALA A 83 -12.68 3.20 2.25
C ALA A 83 -12.21 2.65 3.61
N ILE A 84 -10.89 2.68 3.88
CA ILE A 84 -10.31 2.26 5.16
C ILE A 84 -10.80 3.18 6.29
N ILE A 85 -10.76 4.51 6.11
CA ILE A 85 -11.27 5.48 7.08
C ILE A 85 -12.75 5.27 7.37
N TYR A 86 -13.55 5.06 6.32
CA TYR A 86 -14.98 4.79 6.46
C TYR A 86 -15.24 3.56 7.34
N HIS A 87 -14.54 2.47 7.08
CA HIS A 87 -14.69 1.25 7.85
C HIS A 87 -13.99 1.27 9.21
N TYR A 88 -13.03 2.17 9.42
CA TYR A 88 -12.29 2.28 10.67
C TYR A 88 -13.20 2.56 11.86
N ARG A 89 -14.20 3.45 11.70
CA ARG A 89 -15.11 3.85 12.78
C ARG A 89 -15.92 2.68 13.33
N SER A 90 -16.40 1.80 12.44
CA SER A 90 -17.25 0.64 12.79
C SER A 90 -16.46 -0.62 13.15
N SER A 91 -15.14 -0.61 13.03
CA SER A 91 -14.30 -1.78 13.29
C SER A 91 -14.02 -1.97 14.78
N ALA A 92 -13.87 -3.24 15.20
CA ALA A 92 -13.42 -3.57 16.55
C ALA A 92 -12.01 -3.00 16.84
N VAL A 93 -11.72 -2.73 18.11
CA VAL A 93 -10.45 -2.11 18.57
C VAL A 93 -9.22 -2.85 18.04
N PHE A 94 -9.28 -4.18 17.98
CA PHE A 94 -8.20 -5.00 17.42
C PHE A 94 -7.87 -4.62 15.98
N TYR A 95 -8.90 -4.52 15.10
CA TYR A 95 -8.72 -4.17 13.68
C TYR A 95 -8.33 -2.70 13.49
N LYS A 96 -8.79 -1.82 14.38
CA LYS A 96 -8.34 -0.42 14.41
C LYS A 96 -6.84 -0.33 14.66
N ARG A 97 -6.34 -1.06 15.66
CA ARG A 97 -4.90 -1.09 15.98
C ARG A 97 -4.09 -1.71 14.84
N PHE A 98 -4.56 -2.82 14.26
CA PHE A 98 -3.92 -3.41 13.08
C PHE A 98 -3.84 -2.38 11.94
N SER A 99 -4.98 -1.78 11.57
CA SER A 99 -5.06 -0.84 10.47
C SER A 99 -4.18 0.40 10.68
N LEU A 100 -4.08 0.89 11.91
CA LEU A 100 -3.21 2.01 12.25
C LEU A 100 -1.74 1.65 12.05
N ILE A 101 -1.29 0.55 12.64
CA ILE A 101 0.13 0.13 12.57
C ILE A 101 0.50 -0.25 11.14
N PHE A 102 -0.36 -1.03 10.46
CA PHE A 102 -0.15 -1.42 9.07
C PHE A 102 -0.11 -0.19 8.15
N GLY A 103 -1.04 0.74 8.33
CA GLY A 103 -1.10 1.98 7.57
C GLY A 103 0.11 2.89 7.80
N CYS A 104 0.51 3.10 9.05
CA CYS A 104 1.72 3.88 9.35
C CYS A 104 2.97 3.25 8.71
N THR A 105 3.13 1.93 8.78
CA THR A 105 4.26 1.22 8.14
C THR A 105 4.20 1.38 6.62
N PHE A 106 3.02 1.20 6.02
CA PHE A 106 2.81 1.34 4.58
C PHE A 106 3.17 2.74 4.07
N PHE A 107 2.61 3.78 4.70
CA PHE A 107 2.86 5.16 4.29
C PHE A 107 4.31 5.61 4.57
N ALA A 108 4.88 5.22 5.72
CA ALA A 108 6.28 5.52 6.01
C ALA A 108 7.21 4.92 4.96
N THR A 109 6.98 3.66 4.55
CA THR A 109 7.75 3.01 3.48
C THR A 109 7.58 3.72 2.16
N GLY A 110 6.35 4.04 1.76
CA GLY A 110 6.06 4.73 0.51
C GLY A 110 6.73 6.11 0.45
N ILE A 111 6.60 6.92 1.50
CA ILE A 111 7.24 8.24 1.57
C ILE A 111 8.76 8.13 1.50
N LEU A 112 9.36 7.18 2.21
CA LEU A 112 10.81 6.97 2.20
C LEU A 112 11.29 6.52 0.82
N ALA A 113 10.62 5.56 0.18
CA ALA A 113 10.98 5.07 -1.16
C ALA A 113 10.93 6.21 -2.18
N THR A 114 9.81 6.93 -2.26
CA THR A 114 9.66 8.07 -3.20
C THR A 114 10.67 9.19 -2.94
N SER A 115 11.01 9.45 -1.66
CA SER A 115 12.01 10.48 -1.32
C SER A 115 13.41 10.10 -1.79
N VAL A 116 13.75 8.82 -1.70
CA VAL A 116 15.06 8.31 -2.11
C VAL A 116 15.18 8.20 -3.63
N GLU A 117 14.10 7.81 -4.30
CA GLU A 117 13.99 7.83 -5.76
C GLU A 117 14.21 9.25 -6.30
N ALA A 118 13.57 10.26 -5.70
CA ALA A 118 13.73 11.66 -6.08
C ALA A 118 15.20 12.16 -5.93
N LEU A 119 16.00 11.49 -5.09
CA LEU A 119 17.43 11.76 -4.92
C LEU A 119 18.33 10.91 -5.84
N ALA A 120 17.76 10.13 -6.75
CA ALA A 120 18.43 9.23 -7.69
C ALA A 120 19.27 8.10 -7.02
N PHE A 121 18.88 7.65 -5.84
CA PHE A 121 19.49 6.52 -5.13
C PHE A 121 18.73 5.20 -5.39
N ASN A 122 18.61 4.76 -6.63
CA ASN A 122 17.80 3.62 -7.04
C ASN A 122 18.06 2.32 -6.24
N LYS A 123 19.33 2.03 -5.90
CA LYS A 123 19.63 0.84 -5.08
C LYS A 123 19.09 0.95 -3.65
N LEU A 124 19.08 2.15 -3.08
CA LEU A 124 18.57 2.38 -1.72
C LEU A 124 17.05 2.31 -1.69
N GLU A 125 16.40 2.74 -2.77
CA GLU A 125 14.96 2.58 -2.96
C GLU A 125 14.54 1.12 -2.90
N GLU A 126 15.18 0.22 -3.67
CA GLU A 126 14.91 -1.23 -3.64
C GLU A 126 15.04 -1.81 -2.22
N PHE A 127 16.06 -1.38 -1.46
CA PHE A 127 16.24 -1.80 -0.06
C PHE A 127 15.10 -1.31 0.84
N ILE A 128 14.62 -0.09 0.66
CA ILE A 128 13.51 0.46 1.42
C ILE A 128 12.21 -0.29 1.10
N GLU A 129 11.95 -0.58 -0.16
CA GLU A 129 10.76 -1.35 -0.58
C GLU A 129 10.77 -2.78 -0.01
N ILE A 130 11.90 -3.47 -0.08
CA ILE A 130 12.05 -4.81 0.50
C ILE A 130 11.89 -4.75 2.01
N GLY A 131 12.54 -3.80 2.67
CA GLY A 131 12.46 -3.59 4.12
C GLY A 131 11.04 -3.28 4.58
N GLY A 132 10.36 -2.39 3.88
CA GLY A 132 8.96 -2.02 4.16
C GLY A 132 8.00 -3.17 3.92
N THR A 133 8.16 -3.91 2.83
CA THR A 133 7.36 -5.11 2.56
C THR A 133 7.56 -6.16 3.65
N THR A 134 8.79 -6.33 4.12
CA THR A 134 9.12 -7.23 5.22
C THR A 134 8.48 -6.76 6.53
N ALA A 135 8.54 -5.47 6.84
CA ALA A 135 7.91 -4.89 8.02
C ALA A 135 6.39 -5.08 8.02
N LEU A 136 5.73 -4.86 6.88
CA LEU A 136 4.30 -5.13 6.71
C LEU A 136 3.96 -6.59 6.94
N LEU A 137 4.79 -7.52 6.44
CA LEU A 137 4.61 -8.95 6.68
C LEU A 137 4.74 -9.30 8.16
N VAL A 138 5.73 -8.73 8.86
CA VAL A 138 5.90 -8.91 10.31
C VAL A 138 4.68 -8.41 11.08
N VAL A 139 4.14 -7.24 10.73
CA VAL A 139 2.89 -6.71 11.32
C VAL A 139 1.75 -7.72 11.11
N CYS A 140 1.58 -8.24 9.91
CA CYS A 140 0.57 -9.25 9.60
C CYS A 140 0.72 -10.51 10.48
N ILE A 141 1.94 -11.03 10.62
CA ILE A 141 2.23 -12.23 11.42
C ILE A 141 1.93 -12.00 12.91
N ILE A 142 2.37 -10.86 13.47
CA ILE A 142 2.13 -10.53 14.89
C ILE A 142 0.62 -10.48 15.18
N PHE A 143 -0.14 -9.80 14.32
CA PHE A 143 -1.59 -9.71 14.52
C PHE A 143 -2.31 -11.03 14.27
N TYR A 144 -1.83 -11.85 13.32
CA TYR A 144 -2.33 -13.19 13.10
C TYR A 144 -2.17 -14.05 14.35
N ASN A 145 -0.98 -14.10 14.93
CA ASN A 145 -0.70 -14.88 16.12
C ASN A 145 -1.56 -14.43 17.32
N LYS A 146 -1.73 -13.11 17.51
CA LYS A 146 -2.60 -12.58 18.56
C LYS A 146 -4.07 -12.96 18.36
N SER A 147 -4.56 -12.92 17.12
CA SER A 147 -5.94 -13.32 16.79
C SER A 147 -6.18 -14.81 17.04
N PHE A 148 -5.19 -15.64 16.73
CA PHE A 148 -5.28 -17.08 16.92
C PHE A 148 -5.22 -17.45 18.41
N SER A 149 -4.32 -16.86 19.18
CA SER A 149 -4.23 -17.09 20.63
C SER A 149 -5.51 -16.70 21.38
N ALA A 150 -6.12 -15.56 21.00
CA ALA A 150 -7.37 -15.13 21.61
C ALA A 150 -8.53 -16.11 21.36
N LYS A 151 -8.54 -16.82 20.23
CA LYS A 151 -9.58 -17.84 19.95
C LYS A 151 -9.37 -19.11 20.78
N LEU A 152 -8.14 -19.52 21.00
CA LEU A 152 -7.83 -20.72 21.81
C LEU A 152 -8.23 -20.54 23.26
N THR A 153 -8.08 -19.34 23.83
CA THR A 153 -8.48 -19.04 25.21
C THR A 153 -9.99 -18.89 25.41
N MET A 154 -10.76 -18.75 24.33
CA MET A 154 -12.22 -18.63 24.38
C MET A 154 -12.97 -19.96 24.13
N GLN A 155 -12.27 -21.09 23.86
CA GLN A 155 -12.91 -22.38 23.81
C GLN A 155 -13.15 -22.87 25.25
N PRO A 156 -14.41 -23.02 25.69
CA PRO A 156 -14.68 -23.66 26.98
C PRO A 156 -14.14 -25.10 26.92
N GLU A 157 -13.48 -25.50 27.97
CA GLU A 157 -13.11 -26.91 28.17
C GLU A 157 -14.39 -27.78 28.04
N ARG A 158 -14.39 -28.64 27.04
CA ARG A 158 -15.44 -29.63 26.84
C ARG A 158 -15.09 -30.89 27.60
#